data_73e52ac9d439ace98527747563c8a6b1
#
_entry.id   73e52ac9d439ace98527747563c8a6b1
#
_cell.length_a   1.000
_cell.length_b   1.000
_cell.length_c   1.000
_cell.angle_alpha   90.00
_cell.angle_beta   90.00
_cell.angle_gamma   90.00
#
_symmetry.space_group_name_H-M   'P 1'
#
loop_
_entity.id
_entity.type
_entity.pdbx_description
1 polymer ?
#
loop_
_entity_poly.entity_id
_entity_poly.type
_entity_poly.pdbx_seq_one_letter_code
_entity_poly.pdbx_strand_id
1 'polypeptide(L)'
;NHGETFALGPFQITSFAVPHDSAENNGYIIKADNKCLVLMTDIGYFTDEMPDIIKQATHLIIESNYDERMLACGRYPLRLQKRISSGYGHVSNRQTAQFLAQHINAQLTKHIWLCHLSAENNIPRIALEASTAALTEIGLNVNTNDGIKVEVLARRTPSLMTEL
;
A
#
# COMPACT_ATOMS: atom_id res chain seq x y z
N ASN A 1 13.47 16.55 4.93
CA ASN A 1 12.18 17.27 4.96
C ASN A 1 11.22 16.64 3.94
N HIS A 2 9.90 16.65 4.24
CA HIS A 2 8.89 16.20 3.28
C HIS A 2 8.89 17.06 2.01
N GLY A 3 8.67 16.44 0.86
CA GLY A 3 8.64 17.13 -0.43
C GLY A 3 9.99 17.40 -1.06
N GLU A 4 11.09 17.18 -0.35
CA GLU A 4 12.42 17.32 -0.92
C GLU A 4 12.76 16.16 -1.85
N THR A 5 13.29 16.50 -3.02
CA THR A 5 13.78 15.53 -4.00
C THR A 5 15.30 15.52 -4.00
N PHE A 6 15.88 14.33 -3.92
CA PHE A 6 17.33 14.15 -4.05
C PHE A 6 17.64 13.06 -5.09
N ALA A 7 18.83 13.12 -5.66
CA ALA A 7 19.31 12.14 -6.63
C ALA A 7 20.24 11.12 -5.94
N LEU A 8 20.06 9.85 -6.27
CA LEU A 8 20.95 8.76 -5.89
C LEU A 8 21.24 7.89 -7.12
N GLY A 9 22.37 8.13 -7.73
CA GLY A 9 22.68 7.52 -9.03
C GLY A 9 21.62 7.89 -10.08
N PRO A 10 20.98 6.92 -10.75
CA PRO A 10 19.94 7.20 -11.74
C PRO A 10 18.56 7.52 -11.11
N PHE A 11 18.42 7.38 -9.78
CA PHE A 11 17.15 7.53 -9.09
C PHE A 11 16.93 8.96 -8.63
N GLN A 12 15.72 9.47 -8.87
CA GLN A 12 15.16 10.65 -8.23
C GLN A 12 14.22 10.19 -7.12
N ILE A 13 14.49 10.59 -5.88
CA ILE A 13 13.75 10.14 -4.71
C ILE A 13 13.12 11.34 -4.03
N THR A 14 11.80 11.32 -3.89
CA THR A 14 11.03 12.33 -3.18
C THR A 14 10.33 11.69 -1.99
N SER A 15 10.52 12.22 -0.79
CA SER A 15 9.76 11.79 0.40
C SER A 15 8.46 12.57 0.55
N PHE A 16 7.43 11.93 1.07
CA PHE A 16 6.17 12.58 1.45
C PHE A 16 5.69 12.08 2.80
N ALA A 17 4.88 12.89 3.49
CA ALA A 17 4.37 12.55 4.81
C ALA A 17 3.35 11.42 4.74
N VAL A 18 3.46 10.45 5.65
CA VAL A 18 2.47 9.41 5.87
C VAL A 18 2.01 9.48 7.33
N PRO A 19 0.73 9.78 7.60
CA PRO A 19 0.23 9.88 8.97
C PRO A 19 0.35 8.56 9.73
N HIS A 20 1.01 8.60 10.87
CA HIS A 20 1.18 7.45 11.76
C HIS A 20 1.47 7.92 13.19
N ASP A 21 1.36 7.04 14.19
CA ASP A 21 1.66 7.35 15.59
C ASP A 21 3.18 7.27 15.94
N SER A 22 4.02 7.60 14.98
CA SER A 22 5.47 7.75 15.13
C SER A 22 5.92 9.20 15.02
N ALA A 23 7.16 9.51 15.41
CA ALA A 23 7.71 10.87 15.37
C ALA A 23 7.78 11.43 13.93
N GLU A 24 8.21 10.62 12.99
CA GLU A 24 8.21 10.90 11.56
C GLU A 24 7.96 9.61 10.79
N ASN A 25 7.04 9.62 9.84
CA ASN A 25 6.82 8.53 8.94
C ASN A 25 6.76 9.04 7.51
N ASN A 26 7.48 8.37 6.61
CA ASN A 26 7.66 8.81 5.24
C ASN A 26 7.27 7.72 4.25
N GLY A 27 6.54 8.12 3.23
CA GLY A 27 6.47 7.41 1.96
C GLY A 27 7.51 7.96 0.98
N TYR A 28 7.75 7.24 -0.09
CA TYR A 28 8.74 7.57 -1.10
C TYR A 28 8.20 7.42 -2.50
N ILE A 29 8.51 8.40 -3.34
CA ILE A 29 8.34 8.34 -4.80
C ILE A 29 9.73 8.17 -5.37
N ILE A 30 10.00 7.06 -6.06
CA ILE A 30 11.30 6.73 -6.65
C ILE A 30 11.12 6.65 -8.15
N LYS A 31 11.77 7.55 -8.87
CA LYS A 31 11.71 7.64 -10.33
C LYS A 31 13.05 7.30 -10.96
N ALA A 32 13.02 6.48 -12.00
CA ALA A 32 14.14 6.23 -12.88
C ALA A 32 13.60 5.92 -14.29
N ASP A 33 14.17 6.54 -15.31
CA ASP A 33 13.70 6.43 -16.69
C ASP A 33 12.19 6.71 -16.81
N ASN A 34 11.42 5.75 -17.32
CA ASN A 34 9.97 5.83 -17.45
C ASN A 34 9.22 5.10 -16.33
N LYS A 35 9.90 4.76 -15.23
CA LYS A 35 9.34 4.04 -14.08
C LYS A 35 9.15 4.97 -12.89
N CYS A 36 8.07 4.73 -12.17
CA CYS A 36 7.77 5.41 -10.91
C CYS A 36 7.30 4.38 -9.89
N LEU A 37 8.14 4.09 -8.91
CA LEU A 37 7.78 3.27 -7.77
C LEU A 37 7.33 4.19 -6.63
N VAL A 38 6.13 3.95 -6.12
CA VAL A 38 5.63 4.57 -4.89
C VAL A 38 5.64 3.54 -3.77
N LEU A 39 6.21 3.91 -2.63
CA LEU A 39 6.25 3.09 -1.42
C LEU A 39 5.59 3.84 -0.27
N MET A 40 4.60 3.23 0.37
CA MET A 40 3.96 3.77 1.57
C MET A 40 3.53 2.65 2.54
N THR A 41 4.02 2.73 3.76
CA THR A 41 3.70 1.81 4.87
C THR A 41 3.44 2.60 6.14
N ASP A 42 2.93 1.93 7.16
CA ASP A 42 2.56 2.57 8.43
C ASP A 42 1.57 3.72 8.20
N ILE A 43 0.49 3.41 7.47
CA ILE A 43 -0.50 4.38 7.04
C ILE A 43 -1.63 4.42 8.06
N GLY A 44 -1.73 5.49 8.84
CA GLY A 44 -2.85 5.71 9.75
C GLY A 44 -4.15 6.05 9.02
N TYR A 45 -4.06 6.91 8.01
CA TYR A 45 -5.15 7.26 7.10
C TYR A 45 -4.59 7.80 5.78
N PHE A 46 -5.40 7.76 4.72
CA PHE A 46 -5.04 8.34 3.43
C PHE A 46 -5.32 9.84 3.42
N THR A 47 -4.30 10.65 3.12
CA THR A 47 -4.41 12.12 3.01
C THR A 47 -4.93 12.54 1.64
N ASP A 48 -5.36 13.81 1.51
CA ASP A 48 -5.84 14.38 0.25
C ASP A 48 -4.77 14.43 -0.86
N GLU A 49 -3.48 14.36 -0.51
CA GLU A 49 -2.36 14.37 -1.46
C GLU A 49 -2.05 12.97 -2.03
N MET A 50 -2.33 11.91 -1.28
CA MET A 50 -1.98 10.53 -1.67
C MET A 50 -2.65 10.05 -2.97
N PRO A 51 -3.89 10.43 -3.31
CA PRO A 51 -4.47 10.15 -4.62
C PRO A 51 -3.59 10.59 -5.79
N ASP A 52 -3.05 11.80 -5.76
CA ASP A 52 -2.22 12.32 -6.84
C ASP A 52 -0.82 11.68 -6.84
N ILE A 53 -0.35 11.22 -5.69
CA ILE A 53 0.88 10.46 -5.58
C ILE A 53 0.73 9.08 -6.25
N ILE A 54 -0.32 8.32 -5.96
CA ILE A 54 -0.46 6.98 -6.55
C ILE A 54 -0.86 6.99 -8.02
N LYS A 55 -1.52 8.03 -8.51
CA LYS A 55 -1.87 8.16 -9.94
C LYS A 55 -0.65 8.18 -10.86
N GLN A 56 0.53 8.57 -10.38
CA GLN A 56 1.77 8.58 -11.17
C GLN A 56 2.54 7.24 -11.08
N ALA A 57 2.12 6.31 -10.22
CA ALA A 57 2.85 5.07 -9.98
C ALA A 57 2.72 4.09 -11.14
N THR A 58 3.84 3.64 -11.68
CA THR A 58 3.91 2.45 -12.51
C THR A 58 3.92 1.18 -11.64
N HIS A 59 4.50 1.30 -10.44
CA HIS A 59 4.64 0.26 -9.44
C HIS A 59 4.31 0.83 -8.08
N LEU A 60 3.55 0.10 -7.27
CA LEU A 60 3.08 0.57 -5.98
C LEU A 60 3.33 -0.49 -4.90
N ILE A 61 4.01 -0.11 -3.82
CA ILE A 61 4.08 -0.88 -2.58
C ILE A 61 3.24 -0.15 -1.54
N ILE A 62 2.17 -0.78 -1.06
CA ILE A 62 1.21 -0.15 -0.17
C ILE A 62 0.82 -1.06 0.99
N GLU A 63 0.61 -0.47 2.15
CA GLU A 63 0.14 -1.18 3.32
C GLU A 63 -1.25 -1.78 3.12
N SER A 64 -1.44 -3.01 3.64
CA SER A 64 -2.72 -3.68 3.86
C SER A 64 -2.62 -4.44 5.18
N ASN A 65 -2.78 -3.70 6.30
CA ASN A 65 -2.30 -4.20 7.58
C ASN A 65 -3.20 -5.27 8.18
N TYR A 66 -4.50 -5.02 8.32
CA TYR A 66 -5.38 -5.92 9.05
C TYR A 66 -6.72 -6.17 8.35
N ASP A 67 -7.28 -7.33 8.61
CA ASP A 67 -8.69 -7.63 8.38
C ASP A 67 -9.51 -7.15 9.59
N GLU A 68 -10.56 -6.40 9.34
CA GLU A 68 -11.37 -5.75 10.40
C GLU A 68 -12.02 -6.78 11.33
N ARG A 69 -12.49 -7.91 10.79
CA ARG A 69 -13.10 -8.98 11.58
C ARG A 69 -12.05 -9.73 12.41
N MET A 70 -10.89 -10.02 11.82
CA MET A 70 -9.80 -10.67 12.56
C MET A 70 -9.30 -9.78 13.69
N LEU A 71 -9.17 -8.47 13.48
CA LEU A 71 -8.77 -7.53 14.53
C LEU A 71 -9.81 -7.48 15.65
N ALA A 72 -11.10 -7.33 15.31
CA ALA A 72 -12.18 -7.23 16.29
C ALA A 72 -12.37 -8.51 17.13
N CYS A 73 -12.18 -9.69 16.53
CA CYS A 73 -12.32 -10.99 17.19
C CYS A 73 -10.98 -11.57 17.69
N GLY A 74 -9.87 -10.87 17.42
CA GLY A 74 -8.52 -11.33 17.71
C GLY A 74 -8.15 -11.26 19.19
N ARG A 75 -6.96 -11.78 19.50
CA ARG A 75 -6.45 -11.88 20.87
C ARG A 75 -5.93 -10.58 21.48
N TYR A 76 -5.85 -9.52 20.68
CA TYR A 76 -5.30 -8.25 21.17
C TYR A 76 -6.25 -7.60 22.17
N PRO A 77 -5.70 -6.98 23.25
CA PRO A 77 -6.49 -6.18 24.17
C PRO A 77 -7.24 -5.06 23.41
N LEU A 78 -8.45 -4.70 23.85
CA LEU A 78 -9.28 -3.67 23.23
C LEU A 78 -8.55 -2.34 23.02
N ARG A 79 -7.67 -1.96 23.95
CA ARG A 79 -6.85 -0.74 23.81
C ARG A 79 -5.94 -0.81 22.58
N LEU A 80 -5.33 -1.98 22.32
CA LEU A 80 -4.45 -2.18 21.17
C LEU A 80 -5.25 -2.25 19.87
N GLN A 81 -6.41 -2.94 19.88
CA GLN A 81 -7.30 -2.97 18.72
C GLN A 81 -7.73 -1.54 18.31
N LYS A 82 -8.14 -0.72 19.30
CA LYS A 82 -8.50 0.68 19.06
C LYS A 82 -7.33 1.51 18.53
N ARG A 83 -6.11 1.31 19.05
CA ARG A 83 -4.93 2.00 18.54
C ARG A 83 -4.66 1.64 17.09
N ILE A 84 -4.69 0.35 16.73
CA ILE A 84 -4.45 -0.14 15.37
C ILE A 84 -5.47 0.46 14.40
N SER A 85 -6.76 0.44 14.74
CA SER A 85 -7.83 0.93 13.88
C SER A 85 -8.09 2.44 14.01
N SER A 86 -7.30 3.17 14.79
CA SER A 86 -7.38 4.62 14.86
C SER A 86 -6.83 5.27 13.59
N GLY A 87 -7.21 6.51 13.31
CA GLY A 87 -6.67 7.26 12.17
C GLY A 87 -5.16 7.52 12.23
N TYR A 88 -4.45 7.08 13.28
CA TYR A 88 -3.00 7.16 13.40
C TYR A 88 -2.33 5.79 13.58
N GLY A 89 -3.11 4.70 13.56
CA GLY A 89 -2.59 3.34 13.58
C GLY A 89 -2.26 2.85 12.18
N HIS A 90 -3.07 1.92 11.67
CA HIS A 90 -2.87 1.30 10.36
C HIS A 90 -4.16 1.27 9.55
N VAL A 91 -4.04 1.10 8.24
CA VAL A 91 -5.18 0.89 7.33
C VAL A 91 -5.55 -0.59 7.24
N SER A 92 -6.86 -0.86 7.15
CA SER A 92 -7.39 -2.21 6.93
C SER A 92 -7.29 -2.62 5.46
N ASN A 93 -7.44 -3.93 5.20
CA ASN A 93 -7.55 -4.46 3.83
C ASN A 93 -8.65 -3.75 3.03
N ARG A 94 -9.79 -3.47 3.66
CA ARG A 94 -10.92 -2.79 3.03
C ARG A 94 -10.57 -1.33 2.68
N GLN A 95 -9.95 -0.60 3.59
CA GLN A 95 -9.54 0.79 3.34
C GLN A 95 -8.54 0.88 2.19
N THR A 96 -7.54 0.01 2.18
CA THR A 96 -6.56 -0.07 1.07
C THR A 96 -7.24 -0.43 -0.25
N ALA A 97 -8.11 -1.44 -0.26
CA ALA A 97 -8.83 -1.84 -1.45
C ALA A 97 -9.71 -0.72 -2.03
N GLN A 98 -10.45 0.00 -1.17
CA GLN A 98 -11.25 1.15 -1.56
C GLN A 98 -10.40 2.30 -2.11
N PHE A 99 -9.28 2.62 -1.46
CA PHE A 99 -8.37 3.67 -1.91
C PHE A 99 -7.77 3.33 -3.28
N LEU A 100 -7.34 2.09 -3.50
CA LEU A 100 -6.87 1.62 -4.80
C LEU A 100 -7.95 1.75 -5.88
N ALA A 101 -9.16 1.24 -5.63
CA ALA A 101 -10.25 1.28 -6.59
C ALA A 101 -10.66 2.71 -6.98
N GLN A 102 -10.54 3.67 -6.07
CA GLN A 102 -10.91 5.06 -6.31
C GLN A 102 -9.84 5.87 -7.05
N HIS A 103 -8.56 5.52 -6.88
CA HIS A 103 -7.48 6.45 -7.26
C HIS A 103 -6.40 5.86 -8.15
N ILE A 104 -6.34 4.53 -8.35
CA ILE A 104 -5.30 3.92 -9.18
C ILE A 104 -5.40 4.37 -10.64
N ASN A 105 -4.28 4.62 -11.29
CA ASN A 105 -4.25 4.89 -12.72
C ASN A 105 -4.07 3.58 -13.50
N ALA A 106 -5.16 2.99 -13.95
CA ALA A 106 -5.17 1.70 -14.62
C ALA A 106 -4.37 1.65 -15.94
N GLN A 107 -4.15 2.80 -16.59
CA GLN A 107 -3.37 2.86 -17.82
C GLN A 107 -1.85 2.82 -17.55
N LEU A 108 -1.45 3.31 -16.38
CA LEU A 108 -0.05 3.47 -16.02
C LEU A 108 0.44 2.35 -15.11
N THR A 109 -0.36 2.00 -14.09
CA THR A 109 0.06 1.04 -13.06
C THR A 109 0.11 -0.37 -13.61
N LYS A 110 1.24 -1.02 -13.38
CA LYS A 110 1.52 -2.40 -13.82
C LYS A 110 1.50 -3.39 -12.66
N HIS A 111 1.99 -2.97 -11.49
CA HIS A 111 2.16 -3.88 -10.37
C HIS A 111 1.85 -3.19 -9.03
N ILE A 112 1.12 -3.89 -8.17
CA ILE A 112 0.80 -3.48 -6.81
C ILE A 112 1.26 -4.58 -5.87
N TRP A 113 2.10 -4.25 -4.90
CA TRP A 113 2.47 -5.12 -3.80
C TRP A 113 1.80 -4.66 -2.52
N LEU A 114 0.99 -5.53 -1.95
CA LEU A 114 0.45 -5.34 -0.61
C LEU A 114 1.48 -5.75 0.41
N CYS A 115 1.76 -4.89 1.38
CA CYS A 115 2.79 -5.12 2.37
C CYS A 115 2.33 -4.80 3.80
N HIS A 116 3.24 -4.94 4.76
CA HIS A 116 3.04 -4.61 6.18
C HIS A 116 1.82 -5.30 6.83
N LEU A 117 1.53 -6.55 6.41
CA LEU A 117 0.42 -7.33 6.94
C LEU A 117 0.67 -7.71 8.40
N SER A 118 -0.34 -7.53 9.26
CA SER A 118 -0.32 -7.99 10.65
C SER A 118 -0.12 -9.51 10.73
N ALA A 119 0.72 -9.95 11.65
CA ALA A 119 0.95 -11.37 11.88
C ALA A 119 -0.28 -12.08 12.48
N GLU A 120 -1.02 -11.36 13.33
CA GLU A 120 -2.12 -11.92 14.11
C GLU A 120 -3.50 -11.59 13.51
N ASN A 121 -3.61 -10.46 12.82
CA ASN A 121 -4.90 -9.93 12.39
C ASN A 121 -5.03 -9.84 10.86
N ASN A 122 -4.22 -10.60 10.12
CA ASN A 122 -4.33 -10.67 8.67
C ASN A 122 -3.82 -12.00 8.12
N ILE A 123 -4.33 -12.36 6.95
CA ILE A 123 -3.87 -13.49 6.15
C ILE A 123 -3.61 -12.99 4.73
N PRO A 124 -2.47 -13.33 4.09
CA PRO A 124 -2.13 -12.87 2.74
C PRO A 124 -3.26 -13.03 1.73
N ARG A 125 -3.98 -14.16 1.77
CA ARG A 125 -5.11 -14.43 0.89
C ARG A 125 -6.25 -13.41 1.07
N ILE A 126 -6.60 -13.04 2.31
CA ILE A 126 -7.69 -12.08 2.59
C ILE A 126 -7.31 -10.68 2.07
N ALA A 127 -6.08 -10.24 2.31
CA ALA A 127 -5.60 -8.96 1.80
C ALA A 127 -5.62 -8.92 0.27
N LEU A 128 -5.15 -9.99 -0.38
CA LEU A 128 -5.15 -10.13 -1.84
C LEU A 128 -6.59 -10.12 -2.40
N GLU A 129 -7.48 -10.93 -1.85
CA GLU A 129 -8.88 -11.02 -2.27
C GLU A 129 -9.60 -9.68 -2.15
N ALA A 130 -9.39 -8.93 -1.06
CA ALA A 130 -10.01 -7.62 -0.87
C ALA A 130 -9.61 -6.63 -1.97
N SER A 131 -8.31 -6.52 -2.26
CA SER A 131 -7.81 -5.58 -3.27
C SER A 131 -8.15 -6.01 -4.70
N THR A 132 -8.01 -7.30 -5.02
CA THR A 132 -8.34 -7.81 -6.36
C THR A 132 -9.84 -7.71 -6.65
N ALA A 133 -10.70 -8.00 -5.67
CA ALA A 133 -12.15 -7.85 -5.83
C ALA A 133 -12.54 -6.40 -6.10
N ALA A 134 -12.04 -5.44 -5.33
CA ALA A 134 -12.36 -4.02 -5.50
C ALA A 134 -11.90 -3.47 -6.86
N LEU A 135 -10.71 -3.86 -7.33
CA LEU A 135 -10.22 -3.47 -8.65
C LEU A 135 -11.01 -4.12 -9.78
N THR A 136 -11.43 -5.37 -9.63
CA THR A 136 -12.27 -6.07 -10.62
C THR A 136 -13.66 -5.46 -10.68
N GLU A 137 -14.25 -5.05 -9.55
CA GLU A 137 -15.57 -4.41 -9.49
C GLU A 137 -15.64 -3.11 -10.31
N ILE A 138 -14.55 -2.37 -10.39
CA ILE A 138 -14.45 -1.17 -11.24
C ILE A 138 -14.05 -1.48 -12.69
N GLY A 139 -14.06 -2.77 -13.10
CA GLY A 139 -13.84 -3.21 -14.48
C GLY A 139 -12.38 -3.40 -14.88
N LEU A 140 -11.43 -3.45 -13.93
CA LEU A 140 -10.02 -3.67 -14.24
C LEU A 140 -9.69 -5.17 -14.37
N ASN A 141 -8.82 -5.50 -15.31
CA ASN A 141 -8.21 -6.82 -15.40
C ASN A 141 -7.11 -6.93 -14.33
N VAL A 142 -7.24 -7.90 -13.43
CA VAL A 142 -6.28 -8.11 -12.34
C VAL A 142 -5.71 -9.51 -12.42
N ASN A 143 -4.39 -9.62 -12.26
CA ASN A 143 -3.67 -10.89 -12.32
C ASN A 143 -3.90 -11.71 -13.60
N THR A 144 -4.15 -11.00 -14.71
CA THR A 144 -4.19 -11.55 -16.07
C THR A 144 -2.94 -11.10 -16.85
N ASN A 145 -2.71 -11.65 -18.04
CA ASN A 145 -1.51 -11.34 -18.84
C ASN A 145 -1.39 -9.84 -19.16
N ASP A 146 -2.51 -9.16 -19.41
CA ASP A 146 -2.56 -7.74 -19.78
C ASP A 146 -3.09 -6.85 -18.64
N GLY A 147 -3.27 -7.41 -17.45
CA GLY A 147 -3.85 -6.72 -16.29
C GLY A 147 -2.83 -6.19 -15.31
N ILE A 148 -3.35 -5.48 -14.31
CA ILE A 148 -2.56 -5.06 -13.16
C ILE A 148 -2.20 -6.29 -12.32
N LYS A 149 -0.92 -6.49 -12.05
CA LYS A 149 -0.48 -7.55 -11.16
C LYS A 149 -0.64 -7.10 -9.71
N VAL A 150 -1.31 -7.89 -8.88
CA VAL A 150 -1.45 -7.64 -7.45
C VAL A 150 -0.90 -8.83 -6.69
N GLU A 151 0.05 -8.58 -5.80
CA GLU A 151 0.71 -9.60 -4.99
C GLU A 151 0.83 -9.16 -3.54
N VAL A 152 1.08 -10.10 -2.64
CA VAL A 152 1.37 -9.83 -1.23
C VAL A 152 2.82 -10.14 -0.94
N LEU A 153 3.55 -9.16 -0.40
CA LEU A 153 4.92 -9.36 0.05
C LEU A 153 4.97 -10.19 1.33
N ALA A 154 5.88 -11.15 1.36
CA ALA A 154 6.10 -11.96 2.56
C ALA A 154 6.72 -11.11 3.68
N ARG A 155 6.30 -11.35 4.93
CA ARG A 155 6.78 -10.57 6.09
C ARG A 155 8.24 -10.79 6.47
N ARG A 156 8.77 -11.97 6.23
CA ARG A 156 10.07 -12.40 6.80
C ARG A 156 11.04 -12.97 5.77
N THR A 157 10.60 -13.14 4.55
CA THR A 157 11.44 -13.66 3.47
C THR A 157 11.49 -12.65 2.34
N PRO A 158 12.64 -12.44 1.71
CA PRO A 158 12.74 -11.60 0.52
C PRO A 158 11.79 -12.12 -0.56
N SER A 159 11.20 -11.21 -1.33
CA SER A 159 10.53 -11.56 -2.59
C SER A 159 11.56 -11.97 -3.63
N LEU A 160 11.10 -12.64 -4.68
CA LEU A 160 11.92 -12.80 -5.87
C LEU A 160 12.22 -11.41 -6.45
N MET A 161 13.40 -11.30 -7.06
CA MET A 161 13.77 -10.08 -7.78
C MET A 161 12.78 -9.88 -8.94
N THR A 162 12.20 -8.69 -8.99
CA THR A 162 11.28 -8.29 -10.05
C THR A 162 11.91 -7.14 -10.83
N GLU A 163 11.94 -7.26 -12.13
CA GLU A 163 12.31 -6.16 -13.01
C GLU A 163 11.13 -5.17 -13.07
N LEU A 164 11.40 -3.88 -12.85
CA LEU A 164 10.39 -2.81 -12.88
C LEU A 164 10.18 -2.29 -14.30
#